data_80e84b260cba07be199763beb50ce72d
#
_entry.id   80e84b260cba07be199763beb50ce72d
#
_cell.length_a   1.000
_cell.length_b   1.000
_cell.length_c   1.000
_cell.angle_alpha   90.00
_cell.angle_beta   90.00
_cell.angle_gamma   90.00
#
_symmetry.space_group_name_H-M   'P 1'
#
loop_
_entity.id
_entity.type
_entity.pdbx_description
1 polymer ?
#
loop_
_entity_poly.entity_id
_entity_poly.type
_entity_poly.pdbx_seq_one_letter_code
_entity_poly.pdbx_strand_id
1 'polypeptide(L)'
;MPAARAIVFPAITETISMSTKALNFAPREVRIERRPDGALILRSPLEWAPCDWRVADFLPSWAAAVPDRVFLAQRNAGGGWDEITYGEAWSQVQAAGQSLIDMGAKPADKLAVLSGNSIENAVISFAAMSIGVILAPISPNYTLMLGGLARLKDIAETLRPNFVFVQSGRDFSAGRAIPELAEAAWISVDGAPDTVPFRTLAARTGSEGFERASRAVSCDAVAKILFTSGSTGFPKGVLNTHRMMASSLQMGSLLVSPPEAPVQVEWLPWHHTMGSNVILHGILKNGGTLYIDDGRPLPQLFHKTVANLKDVSPTAMFNVPAGYNLLCDAIENDLDLGASVFKRMDRLSYAGAAISQATLEKLYRLTFAATGRRIPVMSGYGATETAPTIATTHWATDQPGEIGLPAPGLQLKLIPVSDTYEVRIKGPNVTPGYLGRPDLTEQAFDEEGFYRIGDTVSFLDPEKPERGLRFTGRISENFKLANGTWVTIGNMRAALLAATRGVLLDIVVAGENRESCALLCWLNPTEAARISKTSAPDLTSDRLVLQFLKDRLQEYNETVGSSEAMCSFSLLKDAPSLAAGEITDKAYVNQRAVLKHRSELVERLYCNEARQDVIRV
;
A
#
# COMPACT_ATOMS: atom_id res chain seq x y z
N MET A 1 22.27 2.16 39.34
CA MET A 1 21.51 2.80 38.26
C MET A 1 22.40 3.86 37.65
N PRO A 2 22.88 3.72 36.41
CA PRO A 2 23.61 4.79 35.73
C PRO A 2 22.59 5.75 35.08
N ALA A 3 22.83 7.05 35.29
CA ALA A 3 22.05 8.14 34.78
C ALA A 3 22.01 8.18 33.24
N ALA A 4 20.82 8.29 32.69
CA ALA A 4 20.61 8.52 31.26
C ALA A 4 21.27 9.85 30.84
N ARG A 5 22.28 9.77 29.99
CA ARG A 5 22.84 10.95 29.33
C ARG A 5 21.86 11.42 28.27
N ALA A 6 21.27 12.59 28.50
CA ALA A 6 20.52 13.31 27.46
C ALA A 6 21.50 13.71 26.35
N ILE A 7 21.29 13.16 25.14
CA ILE A 7 22.04 13.54 23.94
C ILE A 7 21.38 14.82 23.40
N VAL A 8 22.05 15.96 23.55
CA VAL A 8 21.64 17.23 22.94
C VAL A 8 22.11 17.21 21.49
N PHE A 9 21.17 17.23 20.54
CA PHE A 9 21.46 17.33 19.10
C PHE A 9 21.52 18.80 18.66
N PRO A 10 22.50 19.21 17.83
CA PRO A 10 22.52 20.56 17.29
C PRO A 10 21.39 20.78 16.27
N ALA A 11 20.86 21.99 16.21
CA ALA A 11 19.89 22.42 15.20
C ALA A 11 20.52 22.35 13.80
N ILE A 12 19.87 21.61 12.89
CA ILE A 12 20.37 21.41 11.52
C ILE A 12 19.96 22.61 10.67
N THR A 13 20.85 23.57 10.52
CA THR A 13 20.71 24.76 9.62
C THR A 13 21.79 24.82 8.55
N GLU A 14 22.58 23.81 8.30
CA GLU A 14 23.63 23.86 7.28
C GLU A 14 23.38 22.91 6.11
N THR A 15 23.45 23.46 4.90
CA THR A 15 23.44 22.76 3.62
C THR A 15 24.76 22.00 3.48
N ILE A 16 24.81 20.73 3.89
CA ILE A 16 26.02 19.92 3.77
C ILE A 16 25.98 19.18 2.42
N SER A 17 26.86 19.60 1.52
CA SER A 17 27.23 18.83 0.32
C SER A 17 27.99 17.58 0.74
N MET A 18 27.42 16.39 0.56
CA MET A 18 28.05 15.12 0.87
C MET A 18 28.10 14.21 -0.35
N SER A 19 29.27 13.63 -0.60
CA SER A 19 29.51 12.57 -1.58
C SER A 19 28.69 11.32 -1.24
N THR A 20 27.67 11.03 -2.02
CA THR A 20 26.86 9.81 -1.95
C THR A 20 27.19 8.92 -3.12
N LYS A 21 27.13 7.59 -2.95
CA LYS A 21 26.72 6.72 -4.05
C LYS A 21 25.31 7.19 -4.41
N ALA A 22 25.23 8.10 -5.38
CA ALA A 22 24.02 8.86 -5.60
C ALA A 22 23.01 7.96 -6.32
N LEU A 23 21.83 7.80 -5.73
CA LEU A 23 20.62 7.52 -6.50
C LEU A 23 20.57 8.52 -7.64
N ASN A 24 20.41 8.02 -8.85
CA ASN A 24 20.19 8.89 -9.99
C ASN A 24 18.70 9.24 -10.05
N PHE A 25 18.38 10.48 -9.71
CA PHE A 25 17.04 11.03 -9.81
C PHE A 25 16.85 11.75 -11.15
N ALA A 26 15.70 11.55 -11.76
CA ALA A 26 15.29 12.36 -12.90
C ALA A 26 15.11 13.84 -12.50
N PRO A 27 15.22 14.79 -13.45
CA PRO A 27 14.92 16.20 -13.20
C PRO A 27 13.46 16.39 -12.71
N ARG A 28 13.26 17.39 -11.82
CA ARG A 28 11.92 17.80 -11.38
C ARG A 28 11.32 18.72 -12.42
N GLU A 29 10.63 18.14 -13.40
CA GLU A 29 10.04 18.88 -14.50
C GLU A 29 8.64 18.36 -14.80
N VAL A 30 7.74 19.26 -15.23
CA VAL A 30 6.39 18.93 -15.65
C VAL A 30 5.97 19.82 -16.81
N ARG A 31 5.34 19.23 -17.82
CA ARG A 31 4.66 19.95 -18.90
C ARG A 31 3.21 20.12 -18.56
N ILE A 32 2.70 21.35 -18.69
CA ILE A 32 1.31 21.70 -18.39
C ILE A 32 0.67 22.29 -19.64
N GLU A 33 -0.40 21.68 -20.08
CA GLU A 33 -1.31 22.18 -21.10
C GLU A 33 -2.55 22.74 -20.41
N ARG A 34 -2.87 24.02 -20.66
CA ARG A 34 -4.10 24.65 -20.13
C ARG A 34 -5.20 24.55 -21.17
N ARG A 35 -6.35 24.06 -20.78
CA ARG A 35 -7.53 23.91 -21.64
C ARG A 35 -8.51 25.08 -21.50
N PRO A 36 -9.35 25.34 -22.52
CA PRO A 36 -10.35 26.42 -22.46
C PRO A 36 -11.40 26.25 -21.37
N ASP A 37 -11.69 25.01 -20.96
CA ASP A 37 -12.63 24.67 -19.88
C ASP A 37 -12.01 24.83 -18.46
N GLY A 38 -10.77 25.32 -18.38
CA GLY A 38 -10.02 25.50 -17.14
C GLY A 38 -9.28 24.24 -16.65
N ALA A 39 -9.49 23.10 -17.30
CA ALA A 39 -8.74 21.89 -16.96
C ALA A 39 -7.25 22.01 -17.34
N LEU A 40 -6.41 21.30 -16.59
CA LEU A 40 -4.98 21.22 -16.85
C LEU A 40 -4.61 19.78 -17.23
N ILE A 41 -3.76 19.60 -18.25
CA ILE A 41 -3.16 18.29 -18.54
C ILE A 41 -1.69 18.35 -18.16
N LEU A 42 -1.31 17.55 -17.18
CA LEU A 42 0.07 17.40 -16.70
C LEU A 42 0.71 16.17 -17.30
N ARG A 43 1.95 16.30 -17.77
CA ARG A 43 2.77 15.19 -18.30
C ARG A 43 4.22 15.32 -17.83
N SER A 44 4.88 14.19 -17.61
CA SER A 44 6.33 14.17 -17.49
C SER A 44 6.97 14.55 -18.85
N PRO A 45 8.05 15.34 -18.89
CA PRO A 45 8.80 15.60 -20.13
C PRO A 45 9.67 14.42 -20.56
N LEU A 46 9.88 13.42 -19.69
CA LEU A 46 10.69 12.24 -20.00
C LEU A 46 10.02 11.39 -21.07
N GLU A 47 10.81 10.95 -22.03
CA GLU A 47 10.34 10.03 -23.05
C GLU A 47 10.01 8.68 -22.43
N TRP A 48 8.88 8.12 -22.85
CA TRP A 48 8.44 6.79 -22.47
C TRP A 48 8.19 5.98 -23.74
N ALA A 49 8.88 4.85 -23.85
CA ALA A 49 8.66 3.91 -24.94
C ALA A 49 7.67 2.82 -24.52
N PRO A 50 6.74 2.40 -25.39
CA PRO A 50 5.84 1.30 -25.11
C PRO A 50 6.57 0.03 -24.68
N CYS A 51 6.05 -0.65 -23.66
CA CYS A 51 6.61 -1.91 -23.17
C CYS A 51 6.06 -3.08 -24.01
N ASP A 52 6.96 -3.85 -24.59
CA ASP A 52 6.64 -5.08 -25.35
C ASP A 52 7.09 -6.35 -24.60
N TRP A 53 7.24 -6.27 -23.28
CA TRP A 53 7.64 -7.37 -22.41
C TRP A 53 6.60 -7.60 -21.30
N ARG A 54 6.59 -8.83 -20.80
CA ARG A 54 5.75 -9.25 -19.67
C ARG A 54 6.58 -9.30 -18.40
N VAL A 55 5.95 -9.12 -17.24
CA VAL A 55 6.66 -9.23 -15.95
C VAL A 55 7.33 -10.61 -15.78
N ALA A 56 6.67 -11.67 -16.25
CA ALA A 56 7.23 -13.02 -16.19
C ALA A 56 8.53 -13.21 -17.00
N ASP A 57 8.81 -12.37 -18.01
CA ASP A 57 9.99 -12.47 -18.86
C ASP A 57 11.31 -12.09 -18.17
N PHE A 58 11.24 -11.40 -17.03
CA PHE A 58 12.45 -11.07 -16.25
C PHE A 58 13.07 -12.28 -15.56
N LEU A 59 12.25 -13.24 -15.10
CA LEU A 59 12.76 -14.40 -14.38
C LEU A 59 13.72 -15.26 -15.21
N PRO A 60 13.38 -15.71 -16.45
CA PRO A 60 14.33 -16.42 -17.31
C PRO A 60 15.57 -15.59 -17.67
N SER A 61 15.43 -14.27 -17.83
CA SER A 61 16.57 -13.40 -18.13
C SER A 61 17.59 -13.39 -17.00
N TRP A 62 17.13 -13.27 -15.75
CA TRP A 62 18.01 -13.31 -14.59
C TRP A 62 18.50 -14.72 -14.26
N ALA A 63 17.68 -15.76 -14.48
CA ALA A 63 18.11 -17.15 -14.33
C ALA A 63 19.26 -17.50 -15.29
N ALA A 64 19.29 -16.90 -16.49
CA ALA A 64 20.42 -17.05 -17.41
C ALA A 64 21.64 -16.21 -17.01
N ALA A 65 21.45 -14.98 -16.52
CA ALA A 65 22.53 -14.04 -16.22
C ALA A 65 23.19 -14.28 -14.85
N VAL A 66 22.41 -14.62 -13.83
CA VAL A 66 22.87 -14.77 -12.44
C VAL A 66 22.15 -15.94 -11.74
N PRO A 67 22.29 -17.19 -12.24
CA PRO A 67 21.49 -18.34 -11.78
C PRO A 67 21.58 -18.59 -10.28
N ASP A 68 22.75 -18.37 -9.67
CA ASP A 68 23.04 -18.66 -8.27
C ASP A 68 22.69 -17.52 -7.31
N ARG A 69 22.20 -16.37 -7.83
CA ARG A 69 21.75 -15.27 -6.99
C ARG A 69 20.44 -15.63 -6.31
N VAL A 70 20.35 -15.39 -5.00
CA VAL A 70 19.11 -15.56 -4.25
C VAL A 70 18.06 -14.57 -4.79
N PHE A 71 16.90 -15.10 -5.19
CA PHE A 71 15.75 -14.31 -5.60
C PHE A 71 14.83 -14.04 -4.42
N LEU A 72 14.41 -15.09 -3.70
CA LEU A 72 13.53 -14.98 -2.53
C LEU A 72 14.13 -15.75 -1.36
N ALA A 73 13.88 -15.25 -0.15
CA ALA A 73 14.17 -15.93 1.10
C ALA A 73 12.98 -15.81 2.05
N GLN A 74 12.64 -16.86 2.78
CA GLN A 74 11.58 -16.88 3.79
C GLN A 74 12.05 -17.54 5.08
N ARG A 75 11.48 -17.17 6.24
CA ARG A 75 11.82 -17.80 7.51
C ARG A 75 11.35 -19.24 7.55
N ASN A 76 12.23 -20.13 8.00
CA ASN A 76 11.88 -21.51 8.30
C ASN A 76 11.57 -21.72 9.80
N ALA A 77 11.05 -22.89 10.13
CA ALA A 77 10.68 -23.23 11.50
C ALA A 77 11.87 -23.22 12.50
N GLY A 78 13.11 -23.37 12.00
CA GLY A 78 14.34 -23.31 12.80
C GLY A 78 14.85 -21.88 13.03
N GLY A 79 14.17 -20.85 12.48
CA GLY A 79 14.57 -19.45 12.58
C GLY A 79 15.64 -19.02 11.55
N GLY A 80 16.10 -19.92 10.69
CA GLY A 80 16.96 -19.61 9.53
C GLY A 80 16.15 -19.13 8.32
N TRP A 81 16.85 -19.01 7.19
CA TRP A 81 16.26 -18.64 5.91
C TRP A 81 16.23 -19.84 4.97
N ASP A 82 15.07 -20.15 4.41
CA ASP A 82 14.93 -20.98 3.22
C ASP A 82 15.04 -20.05 2.02
N GLU A 83 15.97 -20.34 1.12
CA GLU A 83 16.29 -19.49 -0.01
C GLU A 83 15.99 -20.23 -1.32
N ILE A 84 15.62 -19.46 -2.35
CA ILE A 84 15.53 -19.94 -3.73
C ILE A 84 16.30 -18.98 -4.64
N THR A 85 17.17 -19.54 -5.46
CA THR A 85 17.94 -18.78 -6.45
C THR A 85 17.09 -18.48 -7.70
N TYR A 86 17.58 -17.57 -8.57
CA TYR A 86 16.93 -17.29 -9.85
C TYR A 86 16.84 -18.52 -10.75
N GLY A 87 17.91 -19.35 -10.80
CA GLY A 87 17.95 -20.59 -11.57
C GLY A 87 16.95 -21.62 -11.08
N GLU A 88 16.92 -21.86 -9.75
CA GLU A 88 15.98 -22.80 -9.13
C GLU A 88 14.52 -22.31 -9.29
N ALA A 89 14.26 -21.02 -9.07
CA ALA A 89 12.92 -20.44 -9.22
C ALA A 89 12.41 -20.60 -10.65
N TRP A 90 13.27 -20.34 -11.65
CA TRP A 90 12.88 -20.54 -13.05
C TRP A 90 12.58 -22.00 -13.38
N SER A 91 13.41 -22.92 -12.92
CA SER A 91 13.19 -24.36 -13.08
C SER A 91 11.84 -24.79 -12.48
N GLN A 92 11.53 -24.35 -11.26
CA GLN A 92 10.28 -24.67 -10.60
C GLN A 92 9.07 -24.02 -11.28
N VAL A 93 9.21 -22.80 -11.81
CA VAL A 93 8.16 -22.10 -12.57
C VAL A 93 7.83 -22.86 -13.86
N GLN A 94 8.83 -23.35 -14.59
CA GLN A 94 8.62 -24.16 -15.79
C GLN A 94 7.90 -25.48 -15.43
N ALA A 95 8.36 -26.16 -14.39
CA ALA A 95 7.77 -27.42 -13.94
C ALA A 95 6.32 -27.25 -13.48
N ALA A 96 6.04 -26.24 -12.64
CA ALA A 96 4.71 -25.94 -12.16
C ALA A 96 3.76 -25.50 -13.29
N GLY A 97 4.24 -24.69 -14.22
CA GLY A 97 3.46 -24.28 -15.38
C GLY A 97 3.12 -25.42 -16.32
N GLN A 98 4.07 -26.34 -16.58
CA GLN A 98 3.79 -27.56 -17.32
C GLN A 98 2.79 -28.45 -16.58
N SER A 99 2.91 -28.57 -15.26
CA SER A 99 1.95 -29.34 -14.45
C SER A 99 0.53 -28.78 -14.51
N LEU A 100 0.38 -27.44 -14.48
CA LEU A 100 -0.93 -26.81 -14.68
C LEU A 100 -1.51 -27.14 -16.07
N ILE A 101 -0.70 -27.14 -17.13
CA ILE A 101 -1.12 -27.54 -18.48
C ILE A 101 -1.57 -29.01 -18.49
N ASP A 102 -0.81 -29.91 -17.85
CA ASP A 102 -1.15 -31.33 -17.75
C ASP A 102 -2.44 -31.56 -16.95
N MET A 103 -2.76 -30.68 -15.99
CA MET A 103 -4.03 -30.65 -15.27
C MET A 103 -5.18 -30.03 -16.10
N GLY A 104 -4.92 -29.60 -17.33
CA GLY A 104 -5.91 -29.08 -18.26
C GLY A 104 -6.04 -27.56 -18.28
N ALA A 105 -5.10 -26.81 -17.68
CA ALA A 105 -5.12 -25.36 -17.70
C ALA A 105 -5.06 -24.77 -19.11
N LYS A 106 -5.90 -23.78 -19.37
CA LYS A 106 -6.00 -23.05 -20.63
C LYS A 106 -5.77 -21.56 -20.42
N PRO A 107 -5.38 -20.83 -21.47
CA PRO A 107 -5.34 -19.36 -21.41
C PRO A 107 -6.68 -18.79 -20.92
N ALA A 108 -6.61 -17.78 -20.06
CA ALA A 108 -7.73 -17.12 -19.38
C ALA A 108 -8.44 -17.94 -18.29
N ASP A 109 -8.05 -19.20 -18.03
CA ASP A 109 -8.41 -19.85 -16.78
C ASP A 109 -7.89 -19.05 -15.58
N LYS A 110 -8.50 -19.22 -14.42
CA LYS A 110 -8.20 -18.41 -13.25
C LYS A 110 -7.67 -19.28 -12.11
N LEU A 111 -6.57 -18.81 -11.50
CA LEU A 111 -5.98 -19.38 -10.30
C LEU A 111 -6.24 -18.45 -9.11
N ALA A 112 -7.11 -18.86 -8.19
CA ALA A 112 -7.26 -18.17 -6.91
C ALA A 112 -6.11 -18.55 -5.97
N VAL A 113 -5.43 -17.56 -5.39
CA VAL A 113 -4.38 -17.77 -4.39
C VAL A 113 -4.89 -17.32 -3.03
N LEU A 114 -5.20 -18.27 -2.16
CA LEU A 114 -5.61 -18.07 -0.77
C LEU A 114 -4.40 -18.35 0.13
N SER A 115 -3.38 -17.49 0.04
CA SER A 115 -2.12 -17.72 0.74
C SER A 115 -1.44 -16.39 1.12
N GLY A 116 -0.60 -16.42 2.14
CA GLY A 116 0.35 -15.36 2.43
C GLY A 116 1.48 -15.30 1.39
N ASN A 117 2.42 -14.38 1.61
CA ASN A 117 3.64 -14.33 0.82
C ASN A 117 4.50 -15.55 1.12
N SER A 118 4.99 -16.26 0.10
CA SER A 118 5.93 -17.38 0.25
C SER A 118 6.63 -17.68 -1.08
N ILE A 119 7.69 -18.46 -1.03
CA ILE A 119 8.41 -18.93 -2.23
C ILE A 119 7.45 -19.68 -3.15
N GLU A 120 6.65 -20.59 -2.60
CA GLU A 120 5.71 -21.41 -3.37
C GLU A 120 4.61 -20.57 -4.04
N ASN A 121 4.13 -19.52 -3.31
CA ASN A 121 3.18 -18.57 -3.89
C ASN A 121 3.81 -17.82 -5.07
N ALA A 122 5.06 -17.38 -4.97
CA ALA A 122 5.75 -16.73 -6.09
C ALA A 122 5.90 -17.67 -7.29
N VAL A 123 6.36 -18.90 -7.06
CA VAL A 123 6.55 -19.90 -8.13
C VAL A 123 5.26 -20.19 -8.87
N ILE A 124 4.17 -20.50 -8.15
CA ILE A 124 2.89 -20.81 -8.80
C ILE A 124 2.29 -19.58 -9.50
N SER A 125 2.49 -18.39 -8.95
CA SER A 125 2.03 -17.14 -9.54
C SER A 125 2.73 -16.84 -10.87
N PHE A 126 4.06 -16.95 -10.91
CA PHE A 126 4.81 -16.77 -12.15
C PHE A 126 4.54 -17.89 -13.17
N ALA A 127 4.35 -19.13 -12.71
CA ALA A 127 3.97 -20.25 -13.57
C ALA A 127 2.62 -20.00 -14.26
N ALA A 128 1.60 -19.61 -13.51
CA ALA A 128 0.27 -19.28 -14.04
C ALA A 128 0.33 -18.13 -15.05
N MET A 129 0.94 -17.00 -14.67
CA MET A 129 1.05 -15.83 -15.55
C MET A 129 1.85 -16.12 -16.82
N SER A 130 2.87 -17.01 -16.76
CA SER A 130 3.68 -17.39 -17.92
C SER A 130 2.91 -18.17 -18.97
N ILE A 131 1.88 -18.92 -18.60
CA ILE A 131 1.08 -19.74 -19.53
C ILE A 131 -0.29 -19.13 -19.86
N GLY A 132 -0.53 -17.87 -19.45
CA GLY A 132 -1.78 -17.15 -19.70
C GLY A 132 -2.93 -17.50 -18.77
N VAL A 133 -2.67 -18.18 -17.66
CA VAL A 133 -3.63 -18.36 -16.56
C VAL A 133 -3.65 -17.09 -15.72
N ILE A 134 -4.84 -16.57 -15.49
CA ILE A 134 -5.03 -15.30 -14.76
C ILE A 134 -4.89 -15.54 -13.26
N LEU A 135 -3.93 -14.87 -12.64
CA LEU A 135 -3.70 -14.93 -11.21
C LEU A 135 -4.71 -14.06 -10.44
N ALA A 136 -5.36 -14.61 -9.43
CA ALA A 136 -6.25 -13.88 -8.52
C ALA A 136 -5.80 -14.07 -7.06
N PRO A 137 -4.83 -13.28 -6.56
CA PRO A 137 -4.43 -13.33 -5.16
C PRO A 137 -5.50 -12.68 -4.29
N ILE A 138 -5.96 -13.41 -3.28
CA ILE A 138 -7.06 -13.04 -2.38
C ILE A 138 -6.53 -13.00 -0.95
N SER A 139 -6.99 -12.04 -0.15
CA SER A 139 -6.59 -11.93 1.26
C SER A 139 -6.85 -13.25 2.00
N PRO A 140 -5.82 -13.86 2.63
CA PRO A 140 -6.00 -15.06 3.43
C PRO A 140 -6.94 -14.83 4.62
N ASN A 141 -7.08 -13.59 5.07
CA ASN A 141 -7.98 -13.21 6.16
C ASN A 141 -9.45 -13.52 5.84
N TYR A 142 -9.85 -13.53 4.58
CA TYR A 142 -11.25 -13.88 4.21
C TYR A 142 -11.59 -15.34 4.47
N THR A 143 -10.59 -16.22 4.58
CA THR A 143 -10.80 -17.61 4.98
C THR A 143 -10.52 -17.83 6.47
N LEU A 144 -9.49 -17.19 7.00
CA LEU A 144 -8.94 -17.47 8.34
C LEU A 144 -9.63 -16.68 9.45
N MET A 145 -10.28 -15.57 9.15
CA MET A 145 -10.94 -14.72 10.15
C MET A 145 -12.44 -14.96 10.22
N LEU A 146 -12.99 -14.87 11.43
CA LEU A 146 -14.43 -14.96 11.66
C LEU A 146 -15.17 -13.89 10.83
N GLY A 147 -16.19 -14.30 10.08
CA GLY A 147 -16.97 -13.41 9.21
C GLY A 147 -16.35 -13.10 7.83
N GLY A 148 -15.13 -13.57 7.55
CA GLY A 148 -14.47 -13.34 6.26
C GLY A 148 -15.06 -14.12 5.08
N LEU A 149 -15.64 -15.30 5.33
CA LEU A 149 -16.17 -16.20 4.29
C LEU A 149 -17.26 -15.58 3.41
N ALA A 150 -18.05 -14.63 3.92
CA ALA A 150 -19.05 -13.94 3.11
C ALA A 150 -18.40 -13.15 1.96
N ARG A 151 -17.30 -12.42 2.25
CA ARG A 151 -16.54 -11.71 1.22
C ARG A 151 -15.81 -12.64 0.26
N LEU A 152 -15.30 -13.77 0.77
CA LEU A 152 -14.68 -14.79 -0.08
C LEU A 152 -15.71 -15.38 -1.06
N LYS A 153 -16.94 -15.59 -0.61
CA LYS A 153 -18.04 -16.05 -1.44
C LYS A 153 -18.35 -15.06 -2.56
N ASP A 154 -18.51 -13.77 -2.26
CA ASP A 154 -18.78 -12.73 -3.27
C ASP A 154 -17.66 -12.69 -4.34
N ILE A 155 -16.40 -12.85 -3.90
CA ILE A 155 -15.25 -12.93 -4.81
C ILE A 155 -15.30 -14.19 -5.65
N ALA A 156 -15.57 -15.34 -5.06
CA ALA A 156 -15.61 -16.63 -5.75
C ALA A 156 -16.72 -16.69 -6.81
N GLU A 157 -17.92 -16.18 -6.50
CA GLU A 157 -19.05 -16.06 -7.44
C GLU A 157 -18.68 -15.23 -8.69
N THR A 158 -17.92 -14.12 -8.49
CA THR A 158 -17.46 -13.28 -9.60
C THR A 158 -16.29 -13.90 -10.35
N LEU A 159 -15.34 -14.49 -9.64
CA LEU A 159 -14.09 -15.00 -10.18
C LEU A 159 -14.28 -16.36 -10.90
N ARG A 160 -15.00 -17.31 -10.28
CA ARG A 160 -15.16 -18.70 -10.74
C ARG A 160 -13.82 -19.32 -11.14
N PRO A 161 -12.92 -19.59 -10.18
CA PRO A 161 -11.59 -20.06 -10.47
C PRO A 161 -11.59 -21.52 -10.92
N ASN A 162 -10.65 -21.87 -11.81
CA ASN A 162 -10.40 -23.24 -12.24
C ASN A 162 -9.46 -23.97 -11.28
N PHE A 163 -8.58 -23.19 -10.63
CA PHE A 163 -7.57 -23.67 -9.69
C PHE A 163 -7.60 -22.83 -8.42
N VAL A 164 -7.31 -23.47 -7.29
CA VAL A 164 -7.12 -22.82 -5.99
C VAL A 164 -5.77 -23.24 -5.42
N PHE A 165 -4.91 -22.30 -5.09
CA PHE A 165 -3.65 -22.53 -4.39
C PHE A 165 -3.76 -22.07 -2.94
N VAL A 166 -3.32 -22.92 -2.01
CA VAL A 166 -3.27 -22.64 -0.57
C VAL A 166 -1.95 -23.09 0.04
N GLN A 167 -1.47 -22.35 1.04
CA GLN A 167 -0.30 -22.76 1.80
C GLN A 167 -0.61 -23.96 2.71
N SER A 168 -1.78 -23.99 3.31
CA SER A 168 -2.27 -25.11 4.12
C SER A 168 -3.68 -25.49 3.69
N GLY A 169 -3.85 -26.69 3.13
CA GLY A 169 -5.16 -27.21 2.76
C GLY A 169 -6.05 -27.46 3.97
N ARG A 170 -5.45 -27.65 5.16
CA ARG A 170 -6.18 -27.80 6.42
C ARG A 170 -6.72 -26.44 6.89
N ASP A 171 -5.88 -25.44 7.01
CA ASP A 171 -6.27 -24.12 7.56
C ASP A 171 -7.25 -23.37 6.65
N PHE A 172 -7.12 -23.57 5.33
CA PHE A 172 -8.01 -22.98 4.33
C PHE A 172 -9.21 -23.86 3.95
N SER A 173 -9.43 -24.99 4.63
CA SER A 173 -10.51 -25.95 4.33
C SER A 173 -11.91 -25.34 4.33
N ALA A 174 -12.16 -24.30 5.15
CA ALA A 174 -13.44 -23.59 5.19
C ALA A 174 -13.83 -22.99 3.83
N GLY A 175 -12.87 -22.62 2.98
CA GLY A 175 -13.11 -22.13 1.63
C GLY A 175 -13.81 -23.16 0.72
N ARG A 176 -13.66 -24.48 0.99
CA ARG A 176 -14.31 -25.55 0.23
C ARG A 176 -15.83 -25.61 0.42
N ALA A 177 -16.37 -24.94 1.43
CA ALA A 177 -17.81 -24.80 1.60
C ALA A 177 -18.45 -23.86 0.56
N ILE A 178 -17.64 -23.09 -0.18
CA ILE A 178 -18.10 -22.21 -1.24
C ILE A 178 -18.13 -23.01 -2.55
N PRO A 179 -19.31 -23.16 -3.22
CA PRO A 179 -19.47 -24.03 -4.39
C PRO A 179 -18.45 -23.73 -5.50
N GLU A 180 -18.24 -22.48 -5.84
CA GLU A 180 -17.33 -22.05 -6.90
C GLU A 180 -15.86 -22.40 -6.62
N LEU A 181 -15.47 -22.51 -5.35
CA LEU A 181 -14.14 -22.96 -4.95
C LEU A 181 -14.08 -24.47 -4.82
N ALA A 182 -15.17 -25.14 -4.44
CA ALA A 182 -15.24 -26.60 -4.33
C ALA A 182 -15.09 -27.30 -5.68
N GLU A 183 -15.56 -26.68 -6.77
CA GLU A 183 -15.46 -27.21 -8.14
C GLU A 183 -14.03 -27.07 -8.73
N ALA A 184 -13.19 -26.22 -8.15
CA ALA A 184 -11.82 -25.97 -8.62
C ALA A 184 -10.85 -27.10 -8.21
N ALA A 185 -9.75 -27.25 -8.97
CA ALA A 185 -8.65 -28.13 -8.57
C ALA A 185 -7.79 -27.44 -7.48
N TRP A 186 -7.69 -28.06 -6.31
CA TRP A 186 -6.94 -27.51 -5.18
C TRP A 186 -5.49 -28.00 -5.17
N ILE A 187 -4.57 -27.05 -5.00
CA ILE A 187 -3.13 -27.25 -4.87
C ILE A 187 -2.72 -26.77 -3.49
N SER A 188 -2.02 -27.58 -2.69
CA SER A 188 -1.56 -27.17 -1.36
C SER A 188 -0.08 -27.44 -1.14
N VAL A 189 0.55 -26.61 -0.32
CA VAL A 189 1.98 -26.78 0.06
C VAL A 189 2.13 -27.91 1.07
N ASP A 190 1.21 -28.02 2.04
CA ASP A 190 1.22 -29.05 3.08
C ASP A 190 0.80 -30.46 2.59
N GLY A 191 0.33 -30.58 1.33
CA GLY A 191 -0.12 -31.84 0.77
C GLY A 191 -1.33 -32.43 1.49
N ALA A 192 -2.26 -31.58 1.95
CA ALA A 192 -3.48 -32.00 2.62
C ALA A 192 -4.31 -32.98 1.74
N PRO A 193 -5.16 -33.86 2.35
CA PRO A 193 -6.06 -34.73 1.60
C PRO A 193 -6.90 -33.94 0.58
N ASP A 194 -7.21 -34.60 -0.55
CA ASP A 194 -7.97 -34.03 -1.66
C ASP A 194 -7.37 -32.78 -2.30
N THR A 195 -6.06 -32.58 -2.17
CA THR A 195 -5.29 -31.56 -2.87
C THR A 195 -4.15 -32.19 -3.68
N VAL A 196 -3.73 -31.48 -4.73
CA VAL A 196 -2.49 -31.79 -5.44
C VAL A 196 -1.33 -31.17 -4.66
N PRO A 197 -0.34 -31.94 -4.20
CA PRO A 197 0.80 -31.39 -3.46
C PRO A 197 1.64 -30.48 -4.36
N PHE A 198 1.89 -29.23 -3.94
CA PHE A 198 2.70 -28.26 -4.72
C PHE A 198 4.09 -28.84 -5.09
N ARG A 199 4.73 -29.57 -4.19
CA ARG A 199 6.04 -30.20 -4.44
C ARG A 199 6.07 -31.10 -5.68
N THR A 200 4.93 -31.75 -6.01
CA THR A 200 4.85 -32.60 -7.20
C THR A 200 4.75 -31.80 -8.48
N LEU A 201 4.15 -30.61 -8.43
CA LEU A 201 4.11 -29.68 -9.55
C LEU A 201 5.50 -29.10 -9.83
N ALA A 202 6.19 -28.67 -8.78
CA ALA A 202 7.51 -28.03 -8.87
C ALA A 202 8.65 -28.99 -9.23
N ALA A 203 8.46 -30.29 -9.06
CA ALA A 203 9.45 -31.33 -9.37
C ALA A 203 9.26 -32.01 -10.74
N ARG A 204 8.25 -31.59 -11.53
CA ARG A 204 7.98 -32.18 -12.85
C ARG A 204 9.11 -31.92 -13.83
N THR A 205 9.45 -32.92 -14.63
CA THR A 205 10.45 -32.80 -15.70
C THR A 205 9.79 -32.57 -17.07
N GLY A 206 10.48 -31.81 -17.93
CA GLY A 206 10.01 -31.43 -19.27
C GLY A 206 9.13 -30.17 -19.27
N SER A 207 9.32 -29.33 -20.26
CA SER A 207 8.72 -27.98 -20.34
C SER A 207 8.22 -27.61 -21.74
N GLU A 208 8.11 -28.55 -22.68
CA GLU A 208 7.74 -28.25 -24.08
C GLU A 208 6.38 -27.56 -24.22
N GLY A 209 5.39 -28.03 -23.44
CA GLY A 209 4.07 -27.42 -23.39
C GLY A 209 4.10 -26.01 -22.80
N PHE A 210 4.86 -25.83 -21.71
CA PHE A 210 5.08 -24.56 -21.07
C PHE A 210 5.71 -23.54 -22.02
N GLU A 211 6.79 -23.89 -22.70
CA GLU A 211 7.47 -22.97 -23.62
C GLU A 211 6.55 -22.51 -24.76
N ARG A 212 5.77 -23.44 -25.34
CA ARG A 212 4.81 -23.12 -26.39
C ARG A 212 3.70 -22.19 -25.87
N ALA A 213 3.12 -22.48 -24.71
CA ALA A 213 2.09 -21.68 -24.09
C ALA A 213 2.63 -20.28 -23.75
N SER A 214 3.83 -20.21 -23.14
CA SER A 214 4.46 -18.96 -22.76
C SER A 214 4.71 -18.02 -23.94
N ARG A 215 5.17 -18.55 -25.07
CA ARG A 215 5.38 -17.75 -26.29
C ARG A 215 4.08 -17.19 -26.88
N ALA A 216 2.94 -17.81 -26.59
CA ALA A 216 1.64 -17.39 -27.10
C ALA A 216 0.97 -16.29 -26.25
N VAL A 217 1.45 -16.02 -25.04
CA VAL A 217 0.87 -15.00 -24.15
C VAL A 217 1.20 -13.59 -24.62
N SER A 218 0.17 -12.81 -24.94
CA SER A 218 0.32 -11.40 -25.32
C SER A 218 0.62 -10.51 -24.11
N CYS A 219 1.36 -9.42 -24.32
CA CYS A 219 1.53 -8.36 -23.31
C CYS A 219 0.20 -7.70 -22.90
N ASP A 220 -0.80 -7.70 -23.77
CA ASP A 220 -2.13 -7.14 -23.51
C ASP A 220 -3.08 -8.15 -22.81
N ALA A 221 -2.65 -9.41 -22.66
CA ALA A 221 -3.43 -10.39 -21.90
C ALA A 221 -3.57 -9.96 -20.44
N VAL A 222 -4.75 -10.22 -19.85
CA VAL A 222 -4.96 -10.06 -18.41
C VAL A 222 -4.12 -11.11 -17.69
N ALA A 223 -3.21 -10.65 -16.85
CA ALA A 223 -2.29 -11.50 -16.10
C ALA A 223 -2.75 -11.68 -14.65
N LYS A 224 -3.42 -10.67 -14.10
CA LYS A 224 -3.80 -10.65 -12.69
C LYS A 224 -5.13 -9.94 -12.48
N ILE A 225 -5.91 -10.41 -11.51
CA ILE A 225 -7.10 -9.74 -11.00
C ILE A 225 -6.85 -9.43 -9.53
N LEU A 226 -6.89 -8.14 -9.18
CA LEU A 226 -6.74 -7.68 -7.80
C LEU A 226 -8.08 -7.17 -7.28
N PHE A 227 -8.57 -7.74 -6.19
CA PHE A 227 -9.83 -7.32 -5.59
C PHE A 227 -9.63 -6.12 -4.67
N THR A 228 -10.45 -5.08 -4.87
CA THR A 228 -10.48 -3.88 -4.04
C THR A 228 -11.81 -3.76 -3.32
N SER A 229 -11.80 -3.22 -2.10
CA SER A 229 -13.03 -2.88 -1.39
C SER A 229 -13.68 -1.67 -2.07
N GLY A 230 -14.65 -1.91 -2.94
CA GLY A 230 -15.39 -0.84 -3.60
C GLY A 230 -16.15 0.06 -2.61
N SER A 231 -16.44 1.30 -3.00
CA SER A 231 -17.31 2.22 -2.24
C SER A 231 -18.73 1.66 -2.00
N THR A 232 -19.13 0.66 -2.76
CA THR A 232 -20.42 -0.04 -2.67
C THR A 232 -20.44 -1.20 -1.69
N GLY A 233 -19.32 -1.53 -1.04
CA GLY A 233 -19.18 -2.64 -0.09
C GLY A 233 -18.83 -3.99 -0.71
N PHE A 234 -19.10 -4.21 -2.00
CA PHE A 234 -18.74 -5.45 -2.71
C PHE A 234 -17.34 -5.33 -3.33
N PRO A 235 -16.49 -6.38 -3.23
CA PRO A 235 -15.18 -6.37 -3.86
C PRO A 235 -15.28 -6.26 -5.38
N LYS A 236 -14.46 -5.37 -5.98
CA LYS A 236 -14.33 -5.22 -7.44
C LYS A 236 -13.03 -5.87 -7.89
N GLY A 237 -13.09 -6.75 -8.87
CA GLY A 237 -11.92 -7.38 -9.49
C GLY A 237 -11.30 -6.47 -10.55
N VAL A 238 -10.20 -5.81 -10.23
CA VAL A 238 -9.46 -4.93 -11.15
C VAL A 238 -8.60 -5.75 -12.09
N LEU A 239 -8.82 -5.61 -13.39
CA LEU A 239 -8.03 -6.32 -14.41
C LEU A 239 -6.65 -5.66 -14.55
N ASN A 240 -5.58 -6.44 -14.37
CA ASN A 240 -4.21 -6.02 -14.58
C ASN A 240 -3.61 -6.81 -15.75
N THR A 241 -3.28 -6.15 -16.86
CA THR A 241 -2.58 -6.78 -17.99
C THR A 241 -1.08 -6.83 -17.72
N HIS A 242 -0.36 -7.71 -18.44
CA HIS A 242 1.10 -7.70 -18.38
C HIS A 242 1.67 -6.32 -18.74
N ARG A 243 1.17 -5.67 -19.81
CA ARG A 243 1.60 -4.34 -20.25
C ARG A 243 1.40 -3.28 -19.17
N MET A 244 0.27 -3.29 -18.46
CA MET A 244 0.03 -2.35 -17.35
C MET A 244 1.12 -2.43 -16.28
N MET A 245 1.40 -3.66 -15.81
CA MET A 245 2.40 -3.89 -14.76
C MET A 245 3.80 -3.56 -15.24
N ALA A 246 4.16 -3.96 -16.45
CA ALA A 246 5.43 -3.65 -17.09
C ALA A 246 5.65 -2.14 -17.25
N SER A 247 4.65 -1.42 -17.74
CA SER A 247 4.69 0.04 -17.88
C SER A 247 4.89 0.75 -16.56
N SER A 248 4.16 0.33 -15.50
CA SER A 248 4.31 0.89 -14.16
C SER A 248 5.74 0.73 -13.62
N LEU A 249 6.35 -0.44 -13.80
CA LEU A 249 7.74 -0.70 -13.40
C LEU A 249 8.74 0.13 -14.21
N GLN A 250 8.51 0.30 -15.51
CA GLN A 250 9.38 1.12 -16.37
C GLN A 250 9.32 2.59 -15.96
N MET A 251 8.13 3.12 -15.70
CA MET A 251 7.92 4.48 -15.20
C MET A 251 8.76 4.77 -13.95
N GLY A 252 8.69 3.87 -12.96
CA GLY A 252 9.50 4.00 -11.74
C GLY A 252 11.01 4.02 -12.01
N SER A 253 11.48 3.19 -12.94
CA SER A 253 12.92 3.12 -13.28
C SER A 253 13.42 4.35 -14.04
N LEU A 254 12.57 5.02 -14.80
CA LEU A 254 12.91 6.28 -15.48
C LEU A 254 13.05 7.44 -14.48
N LEU A 255 12.37 7.36 -13.34
CA LEU A 255 12.40 8.39 -12.31
C LEU A 255 13.53 8.19 -11.29
N VAL A 256 13.82 6.94 -10.94
CA VAL A 256 14.84 6.59 -9.93
C VAL A 256 15.57 5.33 -10.35
N SER A 257 16.88 5.45 -10.53
CA SER A 257 17.75 4.31 -10.84
C SER A 257 18.61 3.95 -9.62
N PRO A 258 18.45 2.77 -9.03
CA PRO A 258 19.30 2.32 -7.94
C PRO A 258 20.71 1.97 -8.45
N PRO A 259 21.77 2.18 -7.65
CA PRO A 259 23.14 1.90 -8.05
C PRO A 259 23.46 0.40 -8.13
N GLU A 260 22.70 -0.44 -7.46
CA GLU A 260 22.91 -1.89 -7.35
C GLU A 260 21.59 -2.63 -7.40
N ALA A 261 21.62 -3.95 -7.63
CA ALA A 261 20.46 -4.82 -7.51
C ALA A 261 19.88 -4.72 -6.07
N PRO A 262 18.58 -4.41 -5.92
CA PRO A 262 18.01 -4.12 -4.61
C PRO A 262 17.93 -5.36 -3.72
N VAL A 263 18.17 -5.16 -2.43
CA VAL A 263 17.86 -6.11 -1.37
C VAL A 263 16.81 -5.49 -0.48
N GLN A 264 15.69 -6.18 -0.28
CA GLN A 264 14.59 -5.68 0.55
C GLN A 264 14.16 -6.74 1.58
N VAL A 265 13.71 -6.28 2.73
CA VAL A 265 12.99 -7.04 3.75
C VAL A 265 11.59 -6.46 3.79
N GLU A 266 10.56 -7.22 3.39
CA GLU A 266 9.27 -6.63 3.12
C GLU A 266 8.10 -7.57 3.44
N TRP A 267 7.08 -7.04 4.13
CA TRP A 267 5.90 -7.76 4.60
C TRP A 267 4.63 -7.50 3.76
N LEU A 268 4.64 -6.47 2.89
CA LEU A 268 3.45 -6.03 2.16
C LEU A 268 2.78 -7.19 1.41
N PRO A 269 1.48 -7.39 1.61
CA PRO A 269 0.79 -8.56 1.06
C PRO A 269 0.75 -8.56 -0.46
N TRP A 270 0.98 -9.72 -1.08
CA TRP A 270 0.97 -9.84 -2.56
C TRP A 270 -0.44 -9.87 -3.17
N HIS A 271 -1.48 -9.97 -2.37
CA HIS A 271 -2.84 -9.73 -2.83
C HIS A 271 -3.17 -8.23 -2.96
N HIS A 272 -2.23 -7.36 -2.66
CA HIS A 272 -2.27 -5.92 -2.93
C HIS A 272 -1.25 -5.51 -3.98
N THR A 273 -1.62 -4.51 -4.78
CA THR A 273 -0.77 -3.98 -5.85
C THR A 273 0.60 -3.48 -5.36
N MET A 274 0.71 -2.92 -4.14
CA MET A 274 2.01 -2.50 -3.58
C MET A 274 2.94 -3.69 -3.34
N GLY A 275 2.49 -4.71 -2.61
CA GLY A 275 3.31 -5.88 -2.30
C GLY A 275 3.68 -6.68 -3.55
N SER A 276 2.74 -6.87 -4.47
CA SER A 276 3.01 -7.66 -5.68
C SER A 276 3.61 -6.83 -6.82
N ASN A 277 2.91 -5.78 -7.30
CA ASN A 277 3.34 -5.08 -8.51
C ASN A 277 4.54 -4.16 -8.26
N VAL A 278 4.65 -3.52 -7.09
CA VAL A 278 5.78 -2.64 -6.78
C VAL A 278 6.96 -3.42 -6.22
N ILE A 279 6.74 -4.23 -5.17
CA ILE A 279 7.85 -4.89 -4.47
C ILE A 279 8.30 -6.15 -5.20
N LEU A 280 7.48 -7.20 -5.25
CA LEU A 280 7.89 -8.48 -5.84
C LEU A 280 8.35 -8.33 -7.30
N HIS A 281 7.53 -7.66 -8.11
CA HIS A 281 7.90 -7.43 -9.51
C HIS A 281 9.05 -6.42 -9.68
N GLY A 282 9.17 -5.45 -8.78
CA GLY A 282 10.30 -4.50 -8.76
C GLY A 282 11.63 -5.18 -8.43
N ILE A 283 11.64 -6.09 -7.46
CA ILE A 283 12.79 -6.95 -7.15
C ILE A 283 13.14 -7.81 -8.36
N LEU A 284 12.15 -8.49 -8.94
CA LEU A 284 12.35 -9.34 -10.11
C LEU A 284 12.92 -8.54 -11.30
N LYS A 285 12.34 -7.37 -11.61
CA LYS A 285 12.81 -6.52 -12.71
C LYS A 285 14.27 -6.11 -12.57
N ASN A 286 14.72 -5.81 -11.36
CA ASN A 286 16.07 -5.29 -11.10
C ASN A 286 17.07 -6.39 -10.68
N GLY A 287 16.73 -7.67 -10.77
CA GLY A 287 17.59 -8.78 -10.40
C GLY A 287 17.99 -8.78 -8.92
N GLY A 288 17.10 -8.30 -8.06
CA GLY A 288 17.34 -8.14 -6.63
C GLY A 288 17.00 -9.39 -5.80
N THR A 289 17.10 -9.23 -4.49
CA THR A 289 16.74 -10.26 -3.49
C THR A 289 15.65 -9.73 -2.58
N LEU A 290 14.57 -10.50 -2.38
CA LEU A 290 13.50 -10.20 -1.43
C LEU A 290 13.52 -11.20 -0.27
N TYR A 291 13.77 -10.70 0.92
CA TYR A 291 13.52 -11.41 2.16
C TYR A 291 12.06 -11.18 2.58
N ILE A 292 11.27 -12.24 2.53
CA ILE A 292 9.84 -12.20 2.89
C ILE A 292 9.73 -12.03 4.39
N ASP A 293 9.27 -10.86 4.83
CA ASP A 293 9.11 -10.56 6.24
C ASP A 293 7.80 -11.16 6.75
N ASP A 294 7.89 -12.04 7.74
CA ASP A 294 6.77 -12.65 8.45
C ASP A 294 6.23 -11.78 9.59
N GLY A 295 6.83 -10.60 9.80
CA GLY A 295 6.33 -9.55 10.68
C GLY A 295 5.19 -8.74 10.05
N ARG A 296 4.65 -7.82 10.83
CA ARG A 296 3.60 -6.86 10.41
C ARG A 296 3.74 -5.59 11.25
N PRO A 297 3.25 -4.43 10.79
CA PRO A 297 3.21 -3.20 11.58
C PRO A 297 2.08 -3.25 12.63
N LEU A 298 2.11 -4.30 13.44
CA LEU A 298 1.24 -4.55 14.58
C LEU A 298 2.11 -4.80 15.79
N PRO A 299 1.80 -4.26 16.99
CA PRO A 299 2.65 -4.40 18.17
C PRO A 299 3.04 -5.84 18.48
N GLN A 300 2.13 -6.81 18.26
CA GLN A 300 2.35 -8.23 18.56
C GLN A 300 3.25 -8.95 17.54
N LEU A 301 3.42 -8.39 16.33
CA LEU A 301 4.14 -9.03 15.22
C LEU A 301 5.39 -8.26 14.78
N PHE A 302 5.53 -6.99 15.18
CA PHE A 302 6.63 -6.14 14.70
C PHE A 302 8.02 -6.60 15.19
N HIS A 303 8.08 -7.33 16.30
CA HIS A 303 9.34 -7.93 16.79
C HIS A 303 9.98 -8.86 15.76
N LYS A 304 9.19 -9.53 14.89
CA LYS A 304 9.71 -10.37 13.80
C LYS A 304 10.39 -9.52 12.73
N THR A 305 9.75 -8.42 12.32
CA THR A 305 10.37 -7.44 11.40
C THR A 305 11.70 -6.93 11.96
N VAL A 306 11.76 -6.61 13.26
CA VAL A 306 13.00 -6.18 13.93
C VAL A 306 14.06 -7.27 13.83
N ALA A 307 13.73 -8.53 14.11
CA ALA A 307 14.66 -9.66 14.01
C ALA A 307 15.17 -9.82 12.57
N ASN A 308 14.28 -9.76 11.57
CA ASN A 308 14.65 -9.86 10.17
C ASN A 308 15.57 -8.72 9.71
N LEU A 309 15.33 -7.49 10.16
CA LEU A 309 16.16 -6.31 9.86
C LEU A 309 17.51 -6.30 10.58
N LYS A 310 17.65 -7.04 11.68
CA LYS A 310 18.96 -7.28 12.32
C LYS A 310 19.82 -8.24 11.51
N ASP A 311 19.21 -9.28 10.93
CA ASP A 311 19.92 -10.27 10.11
C ASP A 311 20.28 -9.73 8.73
N VAL A 312 19.40 -8.91 8.15
CA VAL A 312 19.50 -8.43 6.76
C VAL A 312 19.53 -6.91 6.73
N SER A 313 20.61 -6.35 6.18
CA SER A 313 20.68 -4.90 5.90
C SER A 313 20.12 -4.62 4.50
N PRO A 314 18.91 -4.05 4.37
CA PRO A 314 18.32 -3.77 3.06
C PRO A 314 18.99 -2.57 2.37
N THR A 315 18.87 -2.51 1.02
CA THR A 315 19.31 -1.35 0.23
C THR A 315 18.19 -0.36 -0.01
N ALA A 316 16.96 -0.83 0.03
CA ALA A 316 15.75 -0.01 -0.09
C ALA A 316 14.67 -0.56 0.82
N MET A 317 13.80 0.31 1.32
CA MET A 317 12.63 -0.08 2.10
C MET A 317 11.41 0.65 1.57
N PHE A 318 10.31 -0.08 1.44
CA PHE A 318 9.01 0.47 1.14
C PHE A 318 8.04 0.11 2.27
N ASN A 319 7.37 1.08 2.87
CA ASN A 319 6.45 0.79 3.97
C ASN A 319 5.24 1.72 3.96
N VAL A 320 4.29 1.44 4.82
CA VAL A 320 3.22 2.37 5.18
C VAL A 320 3.68 3.26 6.35
N PRO A 321 3.11 4.46 6.53
CA PRO A 321 3.50 5.35 7.63
C PRO A 321 3.46 4.72 9.02
N ALA A 322 2.46 3.87 9.30
CA ALA A 322 2.37 3.14 10.57
C ALA A 322 3.59 2.21 10.81
N GLY A 323 4.08 1.56 9.75
CA GLY A 323 5.29 0.73 9.84
C GLY A 323 6.54 1.55 10.13
N TYR A 324 6.66 2.74 9.56
CA TYR A 324 7.77 3.64 9.88
C TYR A 324 7.71 4.19 11.30
N ASN A 325 6.52 4.45 11.86
CA ASN A 325 6.39 4.84 13.26
C ASN A 325 6.98 3.77 14.19
N LEU A 326 6.55 2.50 14.01
CA LEU A 326 7.06 1.39 14.80
C LEU A 326 8.56 1.16 14.60
N LEU A 327 9.06 1.33 13.38
CA LEU A 327 10.48 1.21 13.08
C LEU A 327 11.30 2.30 13.79
N CYS A 328 10.83 3.54 13.75
CA CYS A 328 11.48 4.64 14.46
C CYS A 328 11.54 4.39 15.96
N ASP A 329 10.44 3.93 16.56
CA ASP A 329 10.39 3.62 17.99
C ASP A 329 11.31 2.45 18.34
N ALA A 330 11.38 1.42 17.50
CA ALA A 330 12.30 0.29 17.69
C ALA A 330 13.77 0.72 17.61
N ILE A 331 14.13 1.59 16.65
CA ILE A 331 15.51 2.10 16.48
C ILE A 331 15.91 3.02 17.64
N GLU A 332 14.99 3.86 18.16
CA GLU A 332 15.29 4.70 19.32
C GLU A 332 15.59 3.88 20.59
N ASN A 333 14.99 2.69 20.69
CA ASN A 333 15.24 1.77 21.80
C ASN A 333 16.43 0.82 21.54
N ASP A 334 16.91 0.69 20.30
CA ASP A 334 17.99 -0.20 19.89
C ASP A 334 18.79 0.44 18.73
N LEU A 335 19.85 1.14 19.07
CA LEU A 335 20.68 1.87 18.09
C LEU A 335 21.43 0.91 17.13
N ASP A 336 21.73 -0.32 17.56
CA ASP A 336 22.37 -1.32 16.71
C ASP A 336 21.43 -1.77 15.58
N LEU A 337 20.12 -1.80 15.84
CA LEU A 337 19.12 -1.99 14.81
C LEU A 337 19.21 -0.89 13.74
N GLY A 338 19.31 0.38 14.15
CA GLY A 338 19.46 1.51 13.23
C GLY A 338 20.72 1.39 12.36
N ALA A 339 21.84 0.99 12.97
CA ALA A 339 23.09 0.74 12.25
C ALA A 339 22.93 -0.38 11.21
N SER A 340 22.26 -1.49 11.55
CA SER A 340 21.98 -2.58 10.61
C SER A 340 21.05 -2.13 9.47
N VAL A 341 19.90 -1.56 9.80
CA VAL A 341 18.87 -1.14 8.82
C VAL A 341 19.43 -0.15 7.79
N PHE A 342 20.17 0.86 8.25
CA PHE A 342 20.60 1.96 7.38
C PHE A 342 21.98 1.76 6.75
N LYS A 343 22.71 0.67 7.09
CA LYS A 343 24.07 0.40 6.62
C LYS A 343 24.25 0.50 5.11
N ARG A 344 23.32 -0.06 4.35
CA ARG A 344 23.33 -0.07 2.87
C ARG A 344 22.16 0.69 2.26
N MET A 345 21.34 1.36 3.09
CA MET A 345 20.11 1.99 2.66
C MET A 345 20.37 3.13 1.67
N ASP A 346 19.78 3.04 0.49
CA ASP A 346 19.81 4.08 -0.54
C ASP A 346 18.62 5.01 -0.44
N ARG A 347 17.43 4.46 -0.12
CA ARG A 347 16.15 5.19 -0.05
C ARG A 347 15.14 4.51 0.85
N LEU A 348 14.25 5.33 1.37
CA LEU A 348 13.02 4.92 2.04
C LEU A 348 11.84 5.39 1.19
N SER A 349 10.82 4.58 1.04
CA SER A 349 9.63 4.94 0.26
C SER A 349 8.37 4.62 1.04
N TYR A 350 7.33 5.42 0.87
CA TYR A 350 6.02 5.14 1.47
C TYR A 350 4.89 5.43 0.48
N ALA A 351 3.75 4.79 0.69
CA ALA A 351 2.51 5.07 -0.02
C ALA A 351 1.28 4.61 0.80
N GLY A 352 0.10 4.84 0.27
CA GLY A 352 -1.18 4.39 0.84
C GLY A 352 -1.77 5.33 1.87
N ALA A 353 -0.95 6.15 2.54
CA ALA A 353 -1.38 7.20 3.47
C ALA A 353 -0.33 8.31 3.53
N ALA A 354 -0.70 9.48 4.03
CA ALA A 354 0.25 10.54 4.30
C ALA A 354 1.10 10.22 5.55
N ILE A 355 2.41 10.43 5.46
CA ILE A 355 3.31 10.36 6.61
C ILE A 355 3.17 11.64 7.45
N SER A 356 3.29 11.55 8.78
CA SER A 356 3.27 12.74 9.63
C SER A 356 4.61 13.51 9.54
N GLN A 357 4.58 14.82 9.75
CA GLN A 357 5.79 15.64 9.80
C GLN A 357 6.77 15.12 10.86
N ALA A 358 6.26 14.77 12.05
CA ALA A 358 7.06 14.23 13.13
C ALA A 358 7.76 12.91 12.76
N THR A 359 7.06 12.00 12.06
CA THR A 359 7.65 10.74 11.61
C THR A 359 8.74 10.98 10.55
N LEU A 360 8.48 11.90 9.62
CA LEU A 360 9.45 12.26 8.58
C LEU A 360 10.73 12.84 9.17
N GLU A 361 10.61 13.79 10.09
CA GLU A 361 11.73 14.39 10.81
C GLU A 361 12.50 13.35 11.64
N LYS A 362 11.78 12.45 12.30
CA LYS A 362 12.35 11.35 13.07
C LYS A 362 13.17 10.40 12.19
N LEU A 363 12.64 10.02 11.01
CA LEU A 363 13.37 9.21 10.03
C LEU A 363 14.66 9.90 9.58
N TYR A 364 14.61 11.18 9.21
CA TYR A 364 15.81 11.91 8.79
C TYR A 364 16.84 12.02 9.91
N ARG A 365 16.42 12.27 11.13
CA ARG A 365 17.30 12.31 12.30
C ARG A 365 17.97 10.95 12.55
N LEU A 366 17.20 9.86 12.51
CA LEU A 366 17.72 8.50 12.76
C LEU A 366 18.66 8.03 11.64
N THR A 367 18.31 8.29 10.37
CA THR A 367 19.21 7.97 9.24
C THR A 367 20.52 8.73 9.32
N PHE A 368 20.47 10.01 9.69
CA PHE A 368 21.68 10.83 9.86
C PHE A 368 22.53 10.35 11.05
N ALA A 369 21.91 10.05 12.18
CA ALA A 369 22.60 9.53 13.36
C ALA A 369 23.32 8.21 13.08
N ALA A 370 22.70 7.31 12.31
CA ALA A 370 23.25 5.99 12.02
C ALA A 370 24.31 6.01 10.91
N THR A 371 24.24 6.95 9.94
CA THR A 371 25.05 6.87 8.71
C THR A 371 25.86 8.14 8.38
N GLY A 372 25.61 9.24 9.09
CA GLY A 372 26.14 10.57 8.73
C GLY A 372 25.51 11.14 7.44
N ARG A 373 24.45 10.52 6.91
CA ARG A 373 23.77 10.95 5.67
C ARG A 373 22.28 11.07 5.88
N ARG A 374 21.65 12.03 5.19
CA ARG A 374 20.20 12.09 5.06
C ARG A 374 19.76 11.15 3.93
N ILE A 375 19.22 10.00 4.28
CA ILE A 375 18.66 9.05 3.30
C ILE A 375 17.33 9.61 2.79
N PRO A 376 17.11 9.71 1.46
CA PRO A 376 15.87 10.27 0.92
C PRO A 376 14.67 9.41 1.29
N VAL A 377 13.61 10.07 1.78
CA VAL A 377 12.27 9.51 1.97
C VAL A 377 11.42 9.97 0.81
N MET A 378 10.82 9.04 0.09
CA MET A 378 10.05 9.30 -1.13
C MET A 378 8.60 8.86 -0.95
N SER A 379 7.67 9.56 -1.57
CA SER A 379 6.26 9.18 -1.58
C SER A 379 5.86 8.60 -2.93
N GLY A 380 4.92 7.63 -2.92
CA GLY A 380 4.26 7.11 -4.10
C GLY A 380 2.75 7.30 -4.02
N TYR A 381 2.15 7.71 -5.11
CA TYR A 381 0.71 7.87 -5.26
C TYR A 381 0.19 7.02 -6.41
N GLY A 382 -0.90 6.29 -6.13
CA GLY A 382 -1.50 5.42 -7.12
C GLY A 382 -2.65 4.57 -6.60
N ALA A 383 -3.21 3.76 -7.48
CA ALA A 383 -4.33 2.88 -7.22
C ALA A 383 -4.11 1.50 -7.86
N THR A 384 -4.89 0.51 -7.46
CA THR A 384 -4.88 -0.82 -8.08
C THR A 384 -5.17 -0.73 -9.58
N GLU A 385 -6.03 0.19 -9.97
CA GLU A 385 -6.45 0.47 -11.33
C GLU A 385 -5.35 1.11 -12.20
N THR A 386 -4.22 1.50 -11.61
CA THR A 386 -3.07 2.08 -12.33
C THR A 386 -1.77 1.27 -12.15
N ALA A 387 -1.82 0.07 -11.60
CA ALA A 387 -0.79 -0.97 -11.47
C ALA A 387 0.53 -0.62 -10.71
N PRO A 388 0.62 0.20 -9.66
CA PRO A 388 -0.27 1.25 -9.17
C PRO A 388 0.16 2.68 -9.53
N THR A 389 1.25 2.92 -10.29
CA THR A 389 1.95 4.20 -10.38
C THR A 389 1.12 5.29 -11.06
N ILE A 390 0.90 6.41 -10.39
CA ILE A 390 0.34 7.64 -10.97
C ILE A 390 1.37 8.76 -10.88
N ALA A 391 1.81 9.07 -9.67
CA ALA A 391 2.80 10.09 -9.38
C ALA A 391 3.74 9.62 -8.27
N THR A 392 4.94 10.16 -8.21
CA THR A 392 5.89 9.88 -7.15
C THR A 392 6.83 11.05 -6.96
N THR A 393 7.28 11.25 -5.74
CA THR A 393 8.44 12.09 -5.52
C THR A 393 9.68 11.30 -5.95
N HIS A 394 10.45 11.84 -6.88
CA HIS A 394 11.79 11.34 -7.22
C HIS A 394 12.84 12.31 -6.64
N TRP A 395 12.64 12.63 -5.38
CA TRP A 395 13.48 13.48 -4.52
C TRP A 395 13.13 13.22 -3.06
N ALA A 396 13.93 13.74 -2.14
CA ALA A 396 13.62 13.67 -0.72
C ALA A 396 12.39 14.52 -0.39
N THR A 397 11.33 13.91 0.15
CA THR A 397 10.11 14.58 0.61
C THR A 397 10.39 15.40 1.85
N ASP A 398 9.94 16.66 1.86
CA ASP A 398 10.08 17.58 3.01
C ASP A 398 8.75 17.88 3.71
N GLN A 399 7.62 17.56 3.07
CA GLN A 399 6.28 17.89 3.57
C GLN A 399 5.34 16.68 3.51
N PRO A 400 4.46 16.54 4.50
CA PRO A 400 3.38 15.53 4.46
C PRO A 400 2.43 15.74 3.28
N GLY A 401 1.89 14.61 2.76
CA GLY A 401 0.90 14.65 1.70
C GLY A 401 1.43 14.97 0.30
N GLU A 402 2.74 15.23 0.16
CA GLU A 402 3.40 15.39 -1.14
C GLU A 402 3.34 14.09 -1.91
N ILE A 403 2.80 14.12 -3.15
CA ILE A 403 2.66 12.95 -4.03
C ILE A 403 3.53 13.03 -5.28
N GLY A 404 4.27 14.12 -5.45
CA GLY A 404 5.24 14.30 -6.53
C GLY A 404 4.63 14.72 -7.86
N LEU A 405 5.23 14.26 -8.94
CA LEU A 405 4.89 14.63 -10.32
C LEU A 405 4.41 13.40 -11.10
N PRO A 406 3.66 13.62 -12.22
CA PRO A 406 3.19 12.53 -13.08
C PRO A 406 4.33 11.61 -13.53
N ALA A 407 4.11 10.31 -13.47
CA ALA A 407 5.04 9.34 -14.00
C ALA A 407 5.14 9.45 -15.55
N PRO A 408 6.31 9.14 -16.15
CA PRO A 408 6.49 9.18 -17.62
C PRO A 408 5.47 8.31 -18.36
N GLY A 409 4.94 8.82 -19.48
CA GLY A 409 3.92 8.11 -20.26
C GLY A 409 2.49 8.30 -19.77
N LEU A 410 2.27 8.96 -18.63
CA LEU A 410 0.94 9.30 -18.11
C LEU A 410 0.51 10.71 -18.46
N GLN A 411 -0.80 10.88 -18.53
CA GLN A 411 -1.48 12.17 -18.57
C GLN A 411 -2.38 12.27 -17.33
N LEU A 412 -2.15 13.30 -16.51
CA LEU A 412 -3.06 13.66 -15.43
C LEU A 412 -3.93 14.84 -15.89
N LYS A 413 -5.23 14.63 -15.96
CA LYS A 413 -6.22 15.69 -16.21
C LYS A 413 -6.70 16.19 -14.85
N LEU A 414 -6.42 17.44 -14.56
CA LEU A 414 -6.82 18.14 -13.35
C LEU A 414 -8.00 19.05 -13.65
N ILE A 415 -9.17 18.73 -13.10
CA ILE A 415 -10.41 19.48 -13.30
C ILE A 415 -10.64 20.34 -12.05
N PRO A 416 -10.83 21.67 -12.18
CA PRO A 416 -11.07 22.54 -11.05
C PRO A 416 -12.32 22.11 -10.25
N VAL A 417 -12.16 21.97 -8.92
CA VAL A 417 -13.24 21.70 -7.96
C VAL A 417 -12.97 22.55 -6.72
N SER A 418 -13.73 23.64 -6.56
CA SER A 418 -13.49 24.64 -5.51
C SER A 418 -12.04 25.16 -5.57
N ASP A 419 -11.28 25.00 -4.48
CA ASP A 419 -9.87 25.38 -4.33
C ASP A 419 -8.88 24.25 -4.68
N THR A 420 -9.37 23.13 -5.18
CA THR A 420 -8.58 21.93 -5.51
C THR A 420 -8.86 21.47 -6.94
N TYR A 421 -8.28 20.33 -7.32
CA TYR A 421 -8.50 19.70 -8.63
C TYR A 421 -8.89 18.23 -8.46
N GLU A 422 -9.96 17.78 -9.16
CA GLU A 422 -10.22 16.36 -9.40
C GLU A 422 -9.15 15.80 -10.32
N VAL A 423 -8.60 14.62 -9.97
CA VAL A 423 -7.59 13.93 -10.79
C VAL A 423 -8.28 12.87 -11.66
N ARG A 424 -7.99 12.90 -12.96
CA ARG A 424 -8.28 11.81 -13.90
C ARG A 424 -7.01 11.39 -14.62
N ILE A 425 -6.90 10.11 -14.97
CA ILE A 425 -5.65 9.51 -15.42
C ILE A 425 -5.84 8.81 -16.77
N LYS A 426 -4.91 9.01 -17.69
CA LYS A 426 -4.84 8.26 -18.94
C LYS A 426 -3.41 7.81 -19.18
N GLY A 427 -3.22 6.52 -19.50
CA GLY A 427 -1.91 5.97 -19.77
C GLY A 427 -1.88 4.44 -19.88
N PRO A 428 -0.71 3.86 -20.21
CA PRO A 428 -0.56 2.45 -20.54
C PRO A 428 -0.69 1.51 -19.34
N ASN A 429 -0.63 2.03 -18.13
CA ASN A 429 -0.78 1.28 -16.88
C ASN A 429 -2.18 1.41 -16.26
N VAL A 430 -3.13 2.04 -16.97
CA VAL A 430 -4.53 2.15 -16.54
C VAL A 430 -5.27 0.86 -16.91
N THR A 431 -6.08 0.35 -15.98
CA THR A 431 -6.87 -0.88 -16.16
C THR A 431 -7.81 -0.78 -17.36
N PRO A 432 -8.04 -1.89 -18.11
CA PRO A 432 -9.12 -1.95 -19.09
C PRO A 432 -10.52 -2.03 -18.46
N GLY A 433 -10.61 -2.25 -17.13
CA GLY A 433 -11.89 -2.30 -16.44
C GLY A 433 -11.95 -3.30 -15.29
N TYR A 434 -13.18 -3.66 -14.93
CA TYR A 434 -13.51 -4.54 -13.81
C TYR A 434 -14.09 -5.87 -14.29
N LEU A 435 -13.65 -6.97 -13.69
CA LEU A 435 -14.11 -8.32 -14.00
C LEU A 435 -15.65 -8.44 -13.90
N GLY A 436 -16.28 -8.82 -15.02
CA GLY A 436 -17.72 -9.07 -15.07
C GLY A 436 -18.62 -7.85 -14.80
N ARG A 437 -18.04 -6.62 -14.77
CA ARG A 437 -18.76 -5.39 -14.44
C ARG A 437 -18.58 -4.31 -15.54
N PRO A 438 -19.17 -4.52 -16.73
CA PRO A 438 -19.12 -3.52 -17.80
C PRO A 438 -19.77 -2.18 -17.37
N ASP A 439 -20.82 -2.23 -16.55
CA ASP A 439 -21.49 -1.06 -15.97
C ASP A 439 -20.53 -0.17 -15.15
N LEU A 440 -19.75 -0.77 -14.28
CA LEU A 440 -18.76 -0.03 -13.49
C LEU A 440 -17.56 0.40 -14.34
N THR A 441 -17.23 -0.37 -15.36
CA THR A 441 -16.13 -0.03 -16.27
C THR A 441 -16.48 1.22 -17.06
N GLU A 442 -17.69 1.30 -17.63
CA GLU A 442 -18.15 2.48 -18.36
C GLU A 442 -18.18 3.74 -17.48
N GLN A 443 -18.70 3.63 -16.25
CA GLN A 443 -18.75 4.74 -15.29
C GLN A 443 -17.35 5.21 -14.83
N ALA A 444 -16.35 4.33 -14.88
CA ALA A 444 -15.00 4.64 -14.40
C ALA A 444 -14.23 5.54 -15.34
N PHE A 445 -14.65 5.72 -16.59
CA PHE A 445 -13.94 6.54 -17.57
C PHE A 445 -14.79 7.76 -17.98
N ASP A 446 -14.11 8.83 -18.36
CA ASP A 446 -14.78 9.95 -19.01
C ASP A 446 -14.84 9.78 -20.54
N GLU A 447 -15.48 10.70 -21.23
CA GLU A 447 -15.70 10.67 -22.68
C GLU A 447 -14.41 10.73 -23.49
N GLU A 448 -13.31 11.21 -22.87
CA GLU A 448 -11.97 11.25 -23.46
C GLU A 448 -11.12 10.00 -23.09
N GLY A 449 -11.69 9.07 -22.33
CA GLY A 449 -11.03 7.85 -21.86
C GLY A 449 -10.05 8.06 -20.70
N PHE A 450 -10.21 9.10 -19.89
CA PHE A 450 -9.50 9.26 -18.64
C PHE A 450 -10.22 8.51 -17.51
N TYR A 451 -9.48 7.70 -16.78
CA TYR A 451 -9.96 7.00 -15.59
C TYR A 451 -10.23 7.98 -14.44
N ARG A 452 -11.43 7.92 -13.87
CA ARG A 452 -11.90 8.74 -12.74
C ARG A 452 -11.52 8.07 -11.42
N ILE A 453 -10.36 8.43 -10.84
CA ILE A 453 -9.93 7.85 -9.57
C ILE A 453 -10.76 8.32 -8.37
N GLY A 454 -11.38 9.51 -8.49
CA GLY A 454 -12.21 10.12 -7.44
C GLY A 454 -11.41 10.80 -6.33
N ASP A 455 -10.14 11.11 -6.59
CA ASP A 455 -9.25 11.81 -5.67
C ASP A 455 -9.10 13.28 -6.06
N THR A 456 -8.77 14.14 -5.10
CA THR A 456 -8.44 15.55 -5.31
C THR A 456 -7.00 15.86 -4.93
N VAL A 457 -6.44 16.87 -5.61
CA VAL A 457 -5.07 17.36 -5.39
C VAL A 457 -5.01 18.89 -5.44
N SER A 458 -3.95 19.46 -4.89
CA SER A 458 -3.53 20.84 -5.11
C SER A 458 -2.06 20.88 -5.53
N PHE A 459 -1.62 21.96 -6.15
CA PHE A 459 -0.18 22.23 -6.29
C PHE A 459 0.43 22.57 -4.92
N LEU A 460 1.64 22.09 -4.66
CA LEU A 460 2.40 22.53 -3.48
C LEU A 460 2.73 24.03 -3.56
N ASP A 461 3.00 24.49 -4.77
CA ASP A 461 3.26 25.88 -5.09
C ASP A 461 2.69 26.15 -6.50
N PRO A 462 1.59 26.90 -6.64
CA PRO A 462 1.00 27.19 -7.95
C PRO A 462 1.93 27.94 -8.91
N GLU A 463 2.87 28.73 -8.38
CA GLU A 463 3.85 29.49 -9.17
C GLU A 463 5.05 28.63 -9.60
N LYS A 464 5.24 27.46 -8.94
CA LYS A 464 6.32 26.51 -9.18
C LYS A 464 5.76 25.08 -9.27
N PRO A 465 5.05 24.74 -10.35
CA PRO A 465 4.40 23.43 -10.50
C PRO A 465 5.37 22.24 -10.42
N GLU A 466 6.64 22.45 -10.74
CA GLU A 466 7.71 21.44 -10.63
C GLU A 466 7.97 21.02 -9.17
N ARG A 467 7.47 21.76 -8.18
CA ARG A 467 7.49 21.31 -6.78
C ARG A 467 6.58 20.10 -6.54
N GLY A 468 5.61 19.87 -7.44
CA GLY A 468 4.74 18.71 -7.40
C GLY A 468 3.34 18.99 -6.83
N LEU A 469 2.62 17.90 -6.64
CA LEU A 469 1.24 17.90 -6.18
C LEU A 469 1.14 17.42 -4.72
N ARG A 470 0.09 17.87 -4.05
CA ARG A 470 -0.34 17.40 -2.73
C ARG A 470 -1.69 16.70 -2.87
N PHE A 471 -1.82 15.53 -2.25
CA PHE A 471 -3.12 14.87 -2.09
C PHE A 471 -4.00 15.65 -1.11
N THR A 472 -5.23 15.97 -1.50
CA THR A 472 -6.17 16.78 -0.71
C THR A 472 -7.40 16.01 -0.26
N GLY A 473 -7.56 14.74 -0.68
CA GLY A 473 -8.64 13.87 -0.21
C GLY A 473 -9.37 13.13 -1.32
N ARG A 474 -10.48 12.48 -0.95
CA ARG A 474 -11.39 11.82 -1.87
C ARG A 474 -12.66 12.60 -2.04
N ILE A 475 -13.10 12.78 -3.28
CA ILE A 475 -14.39 13.43 -3.59
C ILE A 475 -15.53 12.73 -2.84
N SER A 476 -15.48 11.40 -2.77
CA SER A 476 -16.50 10.60 -2.10
C SER A 476 -16.53 10.70 -0.58
N GLU A 477 -15.48 11.21 0.05
CA GLU A 477 -15.40 11.41 1.51
C GLU A 477 -15.83 12.83 1.90
N ASN A 478 -15.80 13.78 0.94
CA ASN A 478 -16.22 15.15 1.16
C ASN A 478 -17.74 15.20 1.32
N PHE A 479 -18.23 16.10 2.15
CA PHE A 479 -19.65 16.27 2.41
C PHE A 479 -20.02 17.75 2.52
N LYS A 480 -21.34 18.04 2.58
CA LYS A 480 -21.85 19.38 2.85
C LYS A 480 -22.36 19.46 4.28
N LEU A 481 -22.05 20.57 4.93
CA LEU A 481 -22.74 20.97 6.15
C LEU A 481 -24.20 21.39 5.85
N ALA A 482 -25.02 21.52 6.91
CA ALA A 482 -26.41 21.95 6.79
C ALA A 482 -26.58 23.32 6.12
N ASN A 483 -25.60 24.21 6.23
CA ASN A 483 -25.56 25.51 5.57
C ASN A 483 -25.12 25.47 4.09
N GLY A 484 -24.86 24.25 3.56
CA GLY A 484 -24.43 24.04 2.17
C GLY A 484 -22.92 24.17 1.93
N THR A 485 -22.11 24.49 2.94
CA THR A 485 -20.66 24.62 2.80
C THR A 485 -20.02 23.25 2.61
N TRP A 486 -19.13 23.13 1.61
CA TRP A 486 -18.33 21.93 1.39
C TRP A 486 -17.23 21.77 2.45
N VAL A 487 -17.04 20.54 2.92
CA VAL A 487 -15.96 20.13 3.82
C VAL A 487 -15.07 19.16 3.09
N THR A 488 -13.78 19.51 2.98
CA THR A 488 -12.74 18.68 2.32
C THR A 488 -11.98 17.89 3.37
N ILE A 489 -12.33 16.62 3.52
CA ILE A 489 -11.88 15.77 4.65
C ILE A 489 -10.38 15.52 4.66
N GLY A 490 -9.76 15.32 3.50
CA GLY A 490 -8.35 14.94 3.45
C GLY A 490 -7.40 15.98 4.05
N ASN A 491 -7.60 17.26 3.71
CA ASN A 491 -6.82 18.37 4.27
C ASN A 491 -7.07 18.51 5.77
N MET A 492 -8.35 18.48 6.15
CA MET A 492 -8.77 18.60 7.55
C MET A 492 -8.17 17.49 8.42
N ARG A 493 -8.23 16.22 7.97
CA ARG A 493 -7.66 15.09 8.69
C ARG A 493 -6.15 15.26 8.92
N ALA A 494 -5.41 15.65 7.89
CA ALA A 494 -3.97 15.89 7.98
C ALA A 494 -3.65 17.02 8.97
N ALA A 495 -4.38 18.13 8.91
CA ALA A 495 -4.21 19.27 9.79
C ALA A 495 -4.55 18.93 11.26
N LEU A 496 -5.63 18.20 11.51
CA LEU A 496 -6.05 17.76 12.85
C LEU A 496 -5.05 16.78 13.48
N LEU A 497 -4.55 15.81 12.72
CA LEU A 497 -3.50 14.89 13.21
C LEU A 497 -2.20 15.64 13.53
N ALA A 498 -1.84 16.64 12.73
CA ALA A 498 -0.70 17.50 13.02
C ALA A 498 -0.92 18.36 14.27
N ALA A 499 -2.08 19.00 14.40
CA ALA A 499 -2.44 19.84 15.55
C ALA A 499 -2.39 19.05 16.88
N THR A 500 -2.80 17.78 16.87
CA THR A 500 -2.78 16.91 18.04
C THR A 500 -1.42 16.27 18.34
N ARG A 501 -0.36 16.65 17.59
CA ARG A 501 1.04 16.26 17.82
C ARG A 501 1.26 14.75 17.95
N GLY A 502 0.52 13.95 17.17
CA GLY A 502 0.63 12.50 17.15
C GLY A 502 -0.05 11.78 18.33
N VAL A 503 -0.73 12.48 19.24
CA VAL A 503 -1.51 11.86 20.32
C VAL A 503 -2.72 11.12 19.76
N LEU A 504 -3.31 11.61 18.66
CA LEU A 504 -4.28 10.85 17.88
C LEU A 504 -3.55 10.00 16.83
N LEU A 505 -3.85 8.70 16.83
CA LEU A 505 -3.36 7.74 15.84
C LEU A 505 -4.11 7.93 14.53
N ASP A 506 -5.43 8.07 14.62
CA ASP A 506 -6.31 8.25 13.48
C ASP A 506 -7.62 8.92 13.89
N ILE A 507 -8.31 9.52 12.90
CA ILE A 507 -9.57 10.24 13.08
C ILE A 507 -10.57 9.96 11.96
N VAL A 508 -11.84 10.09 12.28
CA VAL A 508 -12.97 10.13 11.34
C VAL A 508 -13.76 11.41 11.60
N VAL A 509 -13.99 12.19 10.56
CA VAL A 509 -14.74 13.45 10.63
C VAL A 509 -16.20 13.21 10.31
N ALA A 510 -17.09 13.54 11.24
CA ALA A 510 -18.54 13.57 11.06
C ALA A 510 -19.00 15.01 10.84
N GLY A 511 -20.11 15.23 10.11
CA GLY A 511 -20.64 16.57 9.87
C GLY A 511 -21.63 16.66 8.71
N GLU A 512 -21.82 15.58 7.96
CA GLU A 512 -22.77 15.59 6.82
C GLU A 512 -24.18 15.99 7.26
N ASN A 513 -24.72 17.06 6.64
CA ASN A 513 -26.01 17.66 6.99
C ASN A 513 -26.12 18.16 8.44
N ARG A 514 -24.98 18.45 9.12
CA ARG A 514 -24.93 19.04 10.47
C ARG A 514 -24.44 20.49 10.40
N GLU A 515 -24.62 21.22 11.49
CA GLU A 515 -24.19 22.63 11.58
C GLU A 515 -22.67 22.79 11.70
N SER A 516 -21.97 21.77 12.21
CA SER A 516 -20.53 21.77 12.48
C SER A 516 -19.93 20.37 12.35
N CYS A 517 -18.60 20.31 12.29
CA CYS A 517 -17.86 19.06 12.27
C CYS A 517 -17.59 18.53 13.69
N ALA A 518 -17.46 17.20 13.82
CA ALA A 518 -17.10 16.51 15.04
C ALA A 518 -16.21 15.29 14.74
N LEU A 519 -15.50 14.73 15.74
CA LEU A 519 -14.52 13.69 15.54
C LEU A 519 -14.82 12.40 16.32
N LEU A 520 -14.64 11.26 15.65
CA LEU A 520 -14.36 9.98 16.26
C LEU A 520 -12.87 9.70 16.16
N CYS A 521 -12.17 9.40 17.25
CA CYS A 521 -10.72 9.37 17.32
C CYS A 521 -10.18 8.10 17.98
N TRP A 522 -8.98 7.67 17.54
CA TRP A 522 -8.19 6.62 18.20
C TRP A 522 -6.89 7.21 18.73
N LEU A 523 -6.55 6.86 19.97
CA LEU A 523 -5.30 7.29 20.59
C LEU A 523 -4.10 6.52 20.03
N ASN A 524 -2.97 7.22 19.93
CA ASN A 524 -1.64 6.62 19.89
C ASN A 524 -1.23 6.27 21.33
N PRO A 525 -1.15 4.98 21.70
CA PRO A 525 -0.90 4.60 23.09
C PRO A 525 0.40 5.16 23.66
N THR A 526 1.45 5.22 22.84
CA THR A 526 2.77 5.72 23.24
C THR A 526 2.73 7.20 23.58
N GLU A 527 2.16 8.01 22.67
CA GLU A 527 2.09 9.45 22.88
C GLU A 527 1.08 9.84 23.97
N ALA A 528 -0.05 9.12 24.04
CA ALA A 528 -1.02 9.32 25.11
C ALA A 528 -0.41 9.00 26.49
N ALA A 529 0.39 7.94 26.62
CA ALA A 529 1.08 7.59 27.85
C ALA A 529 2.10 8.68 28.29
N ARG A 530 2.75 9.34 27.34
CA ARG A 530 3.64 10.47 27.63
C ARG A 530 2.89 11.66 28.21
N ILE A 531 1.69 11.96 27.73
CA ILE A 531 0.83 13.03 28.25
C ILE A 531 0.28 12.66 29.62
N SER A 532 -0.26 11.47 29.75
CA SER A 532 -0.86 10.95 31.00
C SER A 532 0.18 10.69 32.10
N LYS A 533 1.45 10.47 31.73
CA LYS A 533 2.53 10.04 32.65
C LYS A 533 2.25 8.70 33.33
N THR A 534 1.42 7.88 32.74
CA THR A 534 1.05 6.53 33.21
C THR A 534 1.06 5.55 32.04
N SER A 535 1.27 4.27 32.35
CA SER A 535 1.22 3.18 31.38
C SER A 535 -0.11 2.40 31.47
N ALA A 536 -1.19 3.06 31.84
CA ALA A 536 -2.50 2.40 31.89
C ALA A 536 -2.91 1.88 30.49
N PRO A 537 -3.54 0.71 30.40
CA PRO A 537 -3.90 0.10 29.11
C PRO A 537 -5.01 0.87 28.36
N ASP A 538 -5.82 1.65 29.09
CA ASP A 538 -6.90 2.48 28.52
C ASP A 538 -6.75 3.92 29.03
N LEU A 539 -6.43 4.83 28.14
CA LEU A 539 -6.27 6.26 28.39
C LEU A 539 -7.38 7.11 27.78
N THR A 540 -8.44 6.48 27.24
CA THR A 540 -9.54 7.21 26.57
C THR A 540 -10.36 8.09 27.50
N SER A 541 -10.28 7.86 28.80
CA SER A 541 -10.90 8.67 29.86
C SER A 541 -9.87 9.41 30.73
N ASP A 542 -8.58 9.37 30.37
CA ASP A 542 -7.55 10.06 31.15
C ASP A 542 -7.71 11.59 31.01
N ARG A 543 -7.81 12.25 32.19
CA ARG A 543 -8.10 13.69 32.26
C ARG A 543 -7.03 14.56 31.58
N LEU A 544 -5.75 14.17 31.69
CA LEU A 544 -4.65 14.95 31.07
C LEU A 544 -4.66 14.81 29.56
N VAL A 545 -4.93 13.60 29.05
CA VAL A 545 -5.05 13.35 27.60
C VAL A 545 -6.24 14.10 27.03
N LEU A 546 -7.41 14.01 27.66
CA LEU A 546 -8.61 14.71 27.22
C LEU A 546 -8.43 16.24 27.22
N GLN A 547 -7.81 16.80 28.27
CA GLN A 547 -7.55 18.23 28.33
C GLN A 547 -6.55 18.67 27.24
N PHE A 548 -5.47 17.91 27.07
CA PHE A 548 -4.49 18.20 26.01
C PHE A 548 -5.15 18.23 24.63
N LEU A 549 -5.96 17.22 24.30
CA LEU A 549 -6.64 17.16 23.00
C LEU A 549 -7.63 18.30 22.84
N LYS A 550 -8.39 18.63 23.90
CA LYS A 550 -9.30 19.77 23.87
C LYS A 550 -8.55 21.07 23.56
N ASP A 551 -7.45 21.36 24.27
CA ASP A 551 -6.67 22.57 24.07
C ASP A 551 -6.12 22.64 22.63
N ARG A 552 -5.60 21.51 22.08
CA ARG A 552 -5.09 21.44 20.71
C ARG A 552 -6.18 21.66 19.66
N LEU A 553 -7.38 21.13 19.86
CA LEU A 553 -8.52 21.32 18.96
C LEU A 553 -9.08 22.74 19.04
N GLN A 554 -9.05 23.37 20.22
CA GLN A 554 -9.40 24.78 20.35
C GLN A 554 -8.43 25.67 19.60
N GLU A 555 -7.12 25.46 19.74
CA GLU A 555 -6.10 26.17 18.96
C GLU A 555 -6.28 25.96 17.46
N TYR A 556 -6.60 24.72 17.03
CA TYR A 556 -6.92 24.45 15.64
C TYR A 556 -8.13 25.25 15.15
N ASN A 557 -9.21 25.28 15.94
CA ASN A 557 -10.43 26.04 15.61
C ASN A 557 -10.18 27.55 15.43
N GLU A 558 -9.19 28.12 16.12
CA GLU A 558 -8.80 29.52 15.98
C GLU A 558 -8.11 29.82 14.62
N THR A 559 -7.58 28.77 13.95
CA THR A 559 -6.82 28.91 12.70
C THR A 559 -7.62 28.61 11.45
N VAL A 560 -8.86 28.08 11.59
CA VAL A 560 -9.69 27.62 10.47
C VAL A 560 -11.04 28.33 10.41
N GLY A 561 -11.73 28.22 9.27
CA GLY A 561 -13.09 28.72 9.14
C GLY A 561 -14.12 27.87 9.89
N SER A 562 -15.32 28.43 10.10
CA SER A 562 -16.41 27.77 10.83
C SER A 562 -16.84 26.41 10.26
N SER A 563 -16.62 26.18 8.97
CA SER A 563 -16.91 24.90 8.30
C SER A 563 -15.91 23.78 8.64
N GLU A 564 -14.72 24.14 9.11
CA GLU A 564 -13.65 23.21 9.47
C GLU A 564 -13.43 23.11 10.98
N ALA A 565 -14.13 23.95 11.75
CA ALA A 565 -14.02 23.95 13.21
C ALA A 565 -14.75 22.74 13.81
N MET A 566 -14.12 22.13 14.84
CA MET A 566 -14.65 20.98 15.56
C MET A 566 -15.49 21.41 16.75
N CYS A 567 -16.73 20.90 16.84
CA CYS A 567 -17.60 21.16 17.99
C CYS A 567 -17.40 20.17 19.14
N SER A 568 -17.00 18.95 18.82
CA SER A 568 -16.80 17.88 19.80
C SER A 568 -15.93 16.74 19.28
N PHE A 569 -15.43 15.90 20.18
CA PHE A 569 -14.78 14.65 19.85
C PHE A 569 -15.10 13.54 20.85
N SER A 570 -14.92 12.28 20.42
CA SER A 570 -15.01 11.09 21.25
C SER A 570 -13.82 10.18 21.00
N LEU A 571 -13.20 9.66 22.06
CA LEU A 571 -12.12 8.69 21.98
C LEU A 571 -12.68 7.26 22.00
N LEU A 572 -12.32 6.49 20.98
CA LEU A 572 -12.80 5.13 20.80
C LEU A 572 -11.85 4.13 21.43
N LYS A 573 -12.39 3.22 22.27
CA LYS A 573 -11.63 2.12 22.89
C LYS A 573 -11.38 0.98 21.91
N ASP A 574 -12.41 0.64 21.12
CA ASP A 574 -12.36 -0.46 20.19
C ASP A 574 -11.65 -0.03 18.92
N ALA A 575 -10.62 -0.79 18.54
CA ALA A 575 -9.95 -0.60 17.27
C ALA A 575 -10.92 -0.69 16.08
N PRO A 576 -10.61 -0.07 14.93
CA PRO A 576 -11.42 -0.22 13.74
C PRO A 576 -11.50 -1.69 13.31
N SER A 577 -12.72 -2.17 13.01
CA SER A 577 -12.97 -3.58 12.66
C SER A 577 -12.62 -3.88 11.21
N LEU A 578 -11.71 -4.84 11.00
CA LEU A 578 -11.40 -5.35 9.66
C LEU A 578 -12.61 -6.12 9.07
N ALA A 579 -13.30 -6.91 9.88
CA ALA A 579 -14.48 -7.67 9.45
C ALA A 579 -15.64 -6.76 9.01
N ALA A 580 -15.85 -5.64 9.69
CA ALA A 580 -16.82 -4.63 9.31
C ALA A 580 -16.33 -3.69 8.18
N GLY A 581 -15.08 -3.81 7.75
CA GLY A 581 -14.49 -2.95 6.71
C GLY A 581 -14.19 -1.54 7.18
N GLU A 582 -14.14 -1.29 8.49
CA GLU A 582 -13.75 0.00 9.07
C GLU A 582 -12.27 0.29 8.86
N ILE A 583 -11.46 -0.75 8.73
CA ILE A 583 -10.04 -0.66 8.39
C ILE A 583 -9.73 -1.65 7.27
N THR A 584 -8.82 -1.30 6.40
CA THR A 584 -8.35 -2.16 5.31
C THR A 584 -7.17 -3.02 5.75
N ASP A 585 -6.83 -4.08 4.98
CA ASP A 585 -5.63 -4.90 5.19
C ASP A 585 -4.32 -4.09 5.14
N LYS A 586 -4.39 -2.86 4.62
CA LYS A 586 -3.29 -1.87 4.59
C LYS A 586 -3.25 -0.97 5.82
N ALA A 587 -4.06 -1.28 6.84
CA ALA A 587 -4.23 -0.45 8.04
C ALA A 587 -4.75 0.98 7.76
N TYR A 588 -5.55 1.18 6.71
CA TYR A 588 -6.19 2.45 6.38
C TYR A 588 -7.64 2.46 6.90
N VAL A 589 -8.01 3.48 7.66
CA VAL A 589 -9.36 3.64 8.20
C VAL A 589 -10.31 4.10 7.10
N ASN A 590 -11.39 3.35 6.90
CA ASN A 590 -12.46 3.66 5.98
C ASN A 590 -13.51 4.56 6.66
N GLN A 591 -13.43 5.86 6.43
CA GLN A 591 -14.29 6.85 7.05
C GLN A 591 -15.78 6.53 6.90
N ARG A 592 -16.24 6.19 5.68
CA ARG A 592 -17.65 5.86 5.43
C ARG A 592 -18.13 4.64 6.20
N ALA A 593 -17.32 3.58 6.24
CA ALA A 593 -17.67 2.38 6.98
C ALA A 593 -17.78 2.67 8.48
N VAL A 594 -16.83 3.44 9.03
CA VAL A 594 -16.86 3.84 10.45
C VAL A 594 -18.10 4.67 10.76
N LEU A 595 -18.39 5.71 9.97
CA LEU A 595 -19.57 6.55 10.18
C LEU A 595 -20.87 5.76 10.10
N LYS A 596 -20.94 4.78 9.19
CA LYS A 596 -22.12 3.91 9.05
C LYS A 596 -22.26 2.93 10.23
N HIS A 597 -21.21 2.22 10.59
CA HIS A 597 -21.28 1.18 11.61
C HIS A 597 -21.36 1.75 13.03
N ARG A 598 -20.76 2.94 13.22
CA ARG A 598 -20.76 3.64 14.52
C ARG A 598 -21.72 4.84 14.54
N SER A 599 -22.80 4.76 13.75
CA SER A 599 -23.79 5.85 13.63
C SER A 599 -24.36 6.32 14.98
N GLU A 600 -24.57 5.42 15.93
CA GLU A 600 -24.98 5.78 17.28
C GLU A 600 -23.97 6.68 18.00
N LEU A 601 -22.68 6.42 17.84
CA LEU A 601 -21.61 7.26 18.41
C LEU A 601 -21.56 8.62 17.69
N VAL A 602 -21.80 8.64 16.39
CA VAL A 602 -21.91 9.89 15.62
C VAL A 602 -23.06 10.73 16.13
N GLU A 603 -24.25 10.15 16.37
CA GLU A 603 -25.38 10.89 16.95
C GLU A 603 -25.06 11.47 18.35
N ARG A 604 -24.31 10.73 19.16
CA ARG A 604 -23.89 11.23 20.49
C ARG A 604 -22.99 12.45 20.42
N LEU A 605 -22.15 12.59 19.36
CA LEU A 605 -21.30 13.77 19.19
C LEU A 605 -22.09 15.08 19.11
N TYR A 606 -23.34 15.02 18.64
CA TYR A 606 -24.21 16.18 18.43
C TYR A 606 -25.32 16.33 19.50
N CYS A 607 -25.41 15.37 20.43
CA CYS A 607 -26.42 15.40 21.49
C CYS A 607 -26.09 16.50 22.50
N ASN A 608 -27.07 17.34 22.89
CA ASN A 608 -26.86 18.43 23.84
C ASN A 608 -26.70 17.96 25.30
N GLU A 609 -26.99 16.71 25.59
CA GLU A 609 -26.78 16.16 26.94
C GLU A 609 -25.29 16.00 27.24
N ALA A 610 -24.90 16.39 28.46
CA ALA A 610 -23.54 16.15 28.95
C ALA A 610 -23.26 14.65 29.05
N ARG A 611 -22.32 14.12 28.27
CA ARG A 611 -21.89 12.72 28.29
C ARG A 611 -20.42 12.64 28.61
N GLN A 612 -20.03 11.62 29.38
CA GLN A 612 -18.63 11.44 29.77
C GLN A 612 -17.74 11.01 28.61
N ASP A 613 -18.31 10.42 27.55
CA ASP A 613 -17.63 9.92 26.35
C ASP A 613 -17.52 10.94 25.20
N VAL A 614 -18.14 12.12 25.35
CA VAL A 614 -18.10 13.21 24.37
C VAL A 614 -17.54 14.48 25.00
N ILE A 615 -16.43 14.97 24.43
CA ILE A 615 -15.77 16.18 24.89
C ILE A 615 -16.13 17.34 23.95
N ARG A 616 -16.66 18.42 24.50
CA ARG A 616 -16.92 19.66 23.77
C ARG A 616 -15.63 20.48 23.63
N VAL A 617 -15.39 20.94 22.42
CA VAL A 617 -14.21 21.76 22.07
C VAL A 617 -14.47 23.24 22.27
#